data_bcaac20b3aa6697ebc6ce27850b5e99d
#
_entry.id   bcaac20b3aa6697ebc6ce27850b5e99d
#
_cell.length_a   1.000
_cell.length_b   1.000
_cell.length_c   1.000
_cell.angle_alpha   90.00
_cell.angle_beta   90.00
_cell.angle_gamma   90.00
#
_symmetry.space_group_name_H-M   'P 1'
#
loop_
_entity.id
_entity.type
_entity.pdbx_description
1 polymer ?
#
loop_
_entity_poly.entity_id
_entity_poly.type
_entity_poly.pdbx_seq_one_letter_code
_entity_poly.pdbx_strand_id
1 'polypeptide(L)'
;MWYSNTEDVKAEYADVFYLVSTRIFHEENADGSILYVASNTPEQKAVLSKEMAFVSNNLFPDSLNFFSPFYHQLTLEAAELGSETYNRMSSDVTAEVYESFRYYMDNLNGGRPVVLAGFSQGAFLVKKLLKMMPPEDYSRVVASYSLGCGVNDDDVSTGRIIPAQGADDTGVCITFNSVSDTSAVWPLAMDKCSHCINPVNWTVGAESAEFSYDGQDLTVRLDTSANVLVVDGYKESAPGFNVPWPEGCLHRYEILFYNDYLKSNVLRRVNNFRKSL
;
A
#
# COMPACT_ATOMS: atom_id res chain seq x y z
N MET A 1 13.56 14.48 -2.07
CA MET A 1 14.26 13.83 -3.21
C MET A 1 13.41 12.66 -3.67
N TRP A 2 13.33 12.41 -4.99
CA TRP A 2 12.39 11.47 -5.62
C TRP A 2 13.13 10.27 -6.18
N TYR A 3 12.50 9.10 -6.07
CA TYR A 3 12.77 7.99 -6.96
C TYR A 3 11.95 8.23 -8.23
N SER A 4 12.56 8.57 -9.33
CA SER A 4 11.85 8.91 -10.54
C SER A 4 12.57 8.35 -11.75
N ASN A 5 11.82 7.65 -12.61
CA ASN A 5 12.23 7.26 -13.96
C ASN A 5 11.64 8.20 -15.01
N THR A 6 11.05 9.33 -14.59
CA THR A 6 10.20 10.14 -15.44
C THR A 6 10.94 11.22 -16.18
N GLU A 7 12.07 10.89 -16.80
CA GLU A 7 12.68 11.76 -17.82
C GLU A 7 11.70 11.94 -19.00
N ASP A 8 10.85 10.94 -19.27
CA ASP A 8 9.82 10.98 -20.31
C ASP A 8 8.40 10.84 -19.70
N VAL A 9 7.84 11.92 -19.18
CA VAL A 9 6.45 11.93 -18.69
C VAL A 9 5.48 11.66 -19.83
N LYS A 10 4.71 10.58 -19.75
CA LYS A 10 3.70 10.20 -20.74
C LYS A 10 2.41 10.99 -20.50
N ALA A 11 2.33 12.19 -21.06
CA ALA A 11 1.27 13.17 -20.78
C ALA A 11 -0.17 12.67 -20.97
N GLU A 12 -0.38 11.62 -21.78
CA GLU A 12 -1.72 11.09 -22.12
C GLU A 12 -2.29 10.11 -21.11
N TYR A 13 -1.46 9.61 -20.17
CA TYR A 13 -1.84 8.57 -19.23
C TYR A 13 -2.09 9.13 -17.83
N ALA A 14 -2.31 8.25 -16.88
CA ALA A 14 -2.37 8.58 -15.47
C ALA A 14 -0.98 8.43 -14.82
N ASP A 15 -0.86 8.98 -13.63
CA ASP A 15 0.31 8.80 -12.77
C ASP A 15 0.04 7.79 -11.66
N VAL A 16 1.10 7.17 -11.18
CA VAL A 16 1.13 6.44 -9.91
C VAL A 16 1.94 7.27 -8.93
N PHE A 17 1.36 7.57 -7.78
CA PHE A 17 2.06 8.11 -6.62
C PHE A 17 2.16 7.01 -5.57
N TYR A 18 3.38 6.50 -5.35
CA TYR A 18 3.61 5.33 -4.50
C TYR A 18 4.37 5.68 -3.22
N LEU A 19 3.91 5.14 -2.10
CA LEU A 19 4.57 5.23 -0.81
C LEU A 19 5.09 3.84 -0.39
N VAL A 20 6.40 3.77 -0.22
CA VAL A 20 7.13 2.53 0.08
C VAL A 20 6.81 2.01 1.50
N SER A 21 6.89 0.69 1.69
CA SER A 21 6.68 0.06 2.99
C SER A 21 7.83 0.30 3.97
N THR A 22 7.69 -0.13 5.23
CA THR A 22 8.80 -0.13 6.19
C THR A 22 9.92 -1.03 5.71
N ARG A 23 11.06 -0.44 5.36
CA ARG A 23 12.27 -1.14 4.90
C ARG A 23 13.45 -0.98 5.86
N ILE A 24 13.37 0.00 6.75
CA ILE A 24 14.34 0.22 7.81
C ILE A 24 13.75 -0.36 9.09
N PHE A 25 14.29 -1.52 9.50
CA PHE A 25 13.72 -2.26 10.62
C PHE A 25 14.27 -1.78 11.94
N HIS A 26 15.57 -1.47 11.97
CA HIS A 26 16.31 -1.08 13.14
C HIS A 26 17.28 0.07 12.80
N GLU A 27 17.38 1.04 13.69
CA GLU A 27 18.39 2.08 13.65
C GLU A 27 18.72 2.55 15.07
N GLU A 28 20.00 2.83 15.33
CA GLU A 28 20.48 3.31 16.63
C GLU A 28 21.22 4.63 16.48
N ASN A 29 21.12 5.46 17.51
CA ASN A 29 21.98 6.59 17.72
C ASN A 29 23.41 6.16 18.11
N ALA A 30 24.35 7.11 18.08
CA ALA A 30 25.74 6.86 18.49
C ALA A 30 25.89 6.41 19.96
N ASP A 31 24.92 6.67 20.81
CA ASP A 31 24.87 6.25 22.22
C ASP A 31 24.16 4.89 22.43
N GLY A 32 23.72 4.23 21.34
CA GLY A 32 23.02 2.95 21.37
C GLY A 32 21.53 3.05 21.67
N SER A 33 20.96 4.24 21.74
CA SER A 33 19.50 4.40 21.85
C SER A 33 18.80 4.17 20.52
N ILE A 34 17.64 3.53 20.56
CA ILE A 34 16.86 3.19 19.36
C ILE A 34 16.29 4.45 18.71
N LEU A 35 16.45 4.55 17.39
CA LEU A 35 15.79 5.53 16.55
C LEU A 35 14.50 4.93 15.97
N TYR A 36 13.36 5.47 16.37
CA TYR A 36 12.05 5.06 15.85
C TYR A 36 11.66 5.73 14.53
N VAL A 37 12.42 6.77 14.14
CA VAL A 37 12.28 7.44 12.84
C VAL A 37 13.63 7.37 12.14
N ALA A 38 13.67 6.72 10.97
CA ALA A 38 14.88 6.49 10.22
C ALA A 38 15.50 7.79 9.68
N SER A 39 16.82 7.85 9.63
CA SER A 39 17.61 9.04 9.24
C SER A 39 17.58 9.37 7.75
N ASN A 40 16.98 8.51 6.92
CA ASN A 40 16.83 8.67 5.47
C ASN A 40 18.16 8.91 4.73
N THR A 41 19.20 8.17 5.13
CA THR A 41 20.57 8.26 4.58
C THR A 41 20.61 7.77 3.10
N PRO A 42 21.68 8.03 2.35
CA PRO A 42 21.86 7.47 1.01
C PRO A 42 21.77 5.95 0.97
N GLU A 43 22.29 5.24 1.97
CA GLU A 43 22.27 3.78 2.09
C GLU A 43 20.83 3.29 2.33
N GLN A 44 20.08 3.95 3.20
CA GLN A 44 18.67 3.67 3.44
C GLN A 44 17.84 3.91 2.17
N LYS A 45 18.07 5.02 1.45
CA LYS A 45 17.42 5.29 0.16
C LYS A 45 17.70 4.20 -0.88
N ALA A 46 18.91 3.62 -0.88
CA ALA A 46 19.22 2.48 -1.75
C ALA A 46 18.41 1.24 -1.38
N VAL A 47 18.10 1.03 -0.10
CA VAL A 47 17.21 -0.07 0.34
C VAL A 47 15.77 0.19 -0.11
N LEU A 48 15.25 1.40 0.10
CA LEU A 48 13.90 1.79 -0.32
C LEU A 48 13.73 1.66 -1.85
N SER A 49 14.76 2.05 -2.61
CA SER A 49 14.75 1.99 -4.09
C SER A 49 14.54 0.59 -4.64
N LYS A 50 14.91 -0.47 -3.91
CA LYS A 50 14.67 -1.86 -4.34
C LYS A 50 13.18 -2.19 -4.39
N GLU A 51 12.42 -1.78 -3.38
CA GLU A 51 10.96 -1.96 -3.40
C GLU A 51 10.32 -1.07 -4.46
N MET A 52 10.72 0.19 -4.56
CA MET A 52 10.20 1.12 -5.56
C MET A 52 10.40 0.58 -6.99
N ALA A 53 11.59 0.04 -7.28
CA ALA A 53 11.89 -0.60 -8.56
C ALA A 53 11.04 -1.85 -8.80
N PHE A 54 10.91 -2.71 -7.78
CA PHE A 54 10.08 -3.90 -7.87
C PHE A 54 8.62 -3.55 -8.17
N VAL A 55 8.06 -2.62 -7.41
CA VAL A 55 6.66 -2.22 -7.52
C VAL A 55 6.38 -1.53 -8.85
N SER A 56 7.25 -0.60 -9.27
CA SER A 56 7.15 0.07 -10.57
C SER A 56 7.10 -0.91 -11.75
N ASN A 57 7.90 -1.97 -11.69
CA ASN A 57 8.01 -2.94 -12.79
C ASN A 57 6.91 -4.02 -12.77
N ASN A 58 6.42 -4.40 -11.58
CA ASN A 58 5.56 -5.58 -11.43
C ASN A 58 4.11 -5.25 -11.10
N LEU A 59 3.84 -4.19 -10.30
CA LEU A 59 2.48 -3.87 -9.87
C LEU A 59 1.78 -2.83 -10.76
N PHE A 60 2.53 -2.05 -11.52
CA PHE A 60 1.94 -0.98 -12.34
C PHE A 60 2.26 -1.15 -13.82
N PRO A 61 1.32 -0.76 -14.71
CA PRO A 61 1.57 -0.76 -16.16
C PRO A 61 2.68 0.22 -16.55
N ASP A 62 3.57 -0.19 -17.48
CA ASP A 62 4.65 0.66 -18.01
C ASP A 62 4.14 1.91 -18.76
N SER A 63 2.84 1.93 -19.08
CA SER A 63 2.16 3.07 -19.68
C SER A 63 1.86 4.20 -18.68
N LEU A 64 2.04 3.99 -17.39
CA LEU A 64 1.83 5.00 -16.36
C LEU A 64 3.15 5.63 -15.94
N ASN A 65 3.11 6.91 -15.57
CA ASN A 65 4.25 7.54 -14.91
C ASN A 65 4.31 7.07 -13.46
N PHE A 66 5.51 6.88 -12.92
CA PHE A 66 5.69 6.41 -11.55
C PHE A 66 6.47 7.42 -10.72
N PHE A 67 5.87 7.91 -9.63
CA PHE A 67 6.45 8.85 -8.69
C PHE A 67 6.45 8.27 -7.28
N SER A 68 7.59 8.29 -6.62
CA SER A 68 7.71 7.84 -5.23
C SER A 68 8.70 8.74 -4.49
N PRO A 69 8.28 9.44 -3.44
CA PRO A 69 9.20 10.24 -2.63
C PRO A 69 10.00 9.34 -1.70
N PHE A 70 11.25 9.73 -1.43
CA PHE A 70 11.95 9.27 -0.24
C PHE A 70 11.48 10.08 0.95
N TYR A 71 11.08 9.42 2.00
CA TYR A 71 10.62 10.02 3.24
C TYR A 71 11.25 9.31 4.46
N HIS A 72 11.29 9.97 5.60
CA HIS A 72 11.73 9.36 6.85
C HIS A 72 10.72 8.30 7.29
N GLN A 73 11.16 7.04 7.34
CA GLN A 73 10.29 5.94 7.74
C GLN A 73 10.21 5.84 9.26
N LEU A 74 9.06 5.43 9.79
CA LEU A 74 9.04 4.80 11.10
C LEU A 74 9.72 3.43 10.97
N THR A 75 10.64 3.12 11.88
CA THR A 75 11.29 1.81 11.92
C THR A 75 10.28 0.72 12.30
N LEU A 76 10.62 -0.55 12.04
CA LEU A 76 9.72 -1.64 12.43
C LEU A 76 9.53 -1.71 13.95
N GLU A 77 10.54 -1.33 14.72
CA GLU A 77 10.47 -1.28 16.19
C GLU A 77 9.47 -0.23 16.69
N ALA A 78 9.23 0.85 15.93
CA ALA A 78 8.17 1.81 16.26
C ALA A 78 6.79 1.15 16.27
N ALA A 79 6.60 0.09 15.46
CA ALA A 79 5.35 -0.67 15.40
C ALA A 79 5.07 -1.45 16.69
N GLU A 80 6.11 -1.88 17.40
CA GLU A 80 6.00 -2.61 18.66
C GLU A 80 5.55 -1.74 19.84
N LEU A 81 5.62 -0.41 19.69
CA LEU A 81 5.15 0.54 20.71
C LEU A 81 3.62 0.66 20.79
N GLY A 82 2.90 -0.06 19.93
CA GLY A 82 1.44 -0.05 19.85
C GLY A 82 0.87 1.07 18.97
N SER A 83 -0.35 0.86 18.51
CA SER A 83 -1.00 1.69 17.48
C SER A 83 -1.16 3.16 17.85
N GLU A 84 -1.44 3.49 19.12
CA GLU A 84 -1.57 4.88 19.58
C GLU A 84 -0.24 5.63 19.48
N THR A 85 0.84 5.03 19.99
CA THR A 85 2.19 5.62 19.93
C THR A 85 2.66 5.75 18.49
N TYR A 86 2.47 4.71 17.68
CA TYR A 86 2.78 4.72 16.26
C TYR A 86 2.05 5.85 15.52
N ASN A 87 0.74 6.01 15.75
CA ASN A 87 -0.04 7.11 15.16
C ASN A 87 0.48 8.49 15.54
N ARG A 88 0.85 8.69 16.81
CA ARG A 88 1.43 9.95 17.28
C ARG A 88 2.76 10.24 16.62
N MET A 89 3.66 9.26 16.57
CA MET A 89 4.99 9.39 15.95
C MET A 89 4.91 9.60 14.44
N SER A 90 3.86 9.11 13.78
CA SER A 90 3.67 9.28 12.34
C SER A 90 3.28 10.70 11.91
N SER A 91 3.06 11.63 12.83
CA SER A 91 2.60 12.99 12.52
C SER A 91 3.56 13.73 11.60
N ASP A 92 4.85 13.75 11.96
CA ASP A 92 5.89 14.47 11.20
C ASP A 92 6.15 13.78 9.85
N VAL A 93 6.17 12.45 9.84
CA VAL A 93 6.28 11.66 8.60
C VAL A 93 5.10 11.92 7.67
N THR A 94 3.89 12.02 8.23
CA THR A 94 2.69 12.36 7.46
C THR A 94 2.79 13.76 6.84
N ALA A 95 3.30 14.73 7.60
CA ALA A 95 3.51 16.10 7.11
C ALA A 95 4.54 16.13 5.96
N GLU A 96 5.68 15.45 6.11
CA GLU A 96 6.70 15.33 5.06
C GLU A 96 6.13 14.69 3.77
N VAL A 97 5.37 13.62 3.92
CA VAL A 97 4.73 12.94 2.78
C VAL A 97 3.68 13.85 2.13
N TYR A 98 2.91 14.60 2.91
CA TYR A 98 1.93 15.55 2.38
C TYR A 98 2.62 16.68 1.62
N GLU A 99 3.70 17.24 2.11
CA GLU A 99 4.51 18.26 1.40
C GLU A 99 5.06 17.71 0.08
N SER A 100 5.56 16.47 0.10
CA SER A 100 6.01 15.79 -1.12
C SER A 100 4.87 15.60 -2.12
N PHE A 101 3.69 15.18 -1.65
CA PHE A 101 2.51 15.05 -2.50
C PHE A 101 2.06 16.40 -3.07
N ARG A 102 2.05 17.48 -2.28
CA ARG A 102 1.76 18.83 -2.76
C ARG A 102 2.74 19.26 -3.85
N TYR A 103 4.04 19.08 -3.61
CA TYR A 103 5.06 19.38 -4.63
C TYR A 103 4.81 18.61 -5.93
N TYR A 104 4.47 17.31 -5.81
CA TYR A 104 4.12 16.48 -6.96
C TYR A 104 2.91 17.03 -7.73
N MET A 105 1.82 17.34 -7.05
CA MET A 105 0.61 17.87 -7.67
C MET A 105 0.85 19.22 -8.35
N ASP A 106 1.61 20.10 -7.73
CA ASP A 106 1.85 21.46 -8.20
C ASP A 106 2.89 21.55 -9.35
N ASN A 107 3.86 20.61 -9.39
CA ASN A 107 5.01 20.74 -10.29
C ASN A 107 5.19 19.57 -11.28
N LEU A 108 4.72 18.37 -10.95
CA LEU A 108 5.02 17.16 -11.72
C LEU A 108 3.78 16.51 -12.35
N ASN A 109 2.62 16.56 -11.68
CA ASN A 109 1.41 15.87 -12.13
C ASN A 109 0.83 16.45 -13.43
N GLY A 110 0.91 17.76 -13.65
CA GLY A 110 0.40 18.40 -14.88
C GLY A 110 -1.09 18.20 -15.13
N GLY A 111 -1.90 17.97 -14.10
CA GLY A 111 -3.35 17.78 -14.20
C GLY A 111 -3.80 16.36 -14.56
N ARG A 112 -2.90 15.38 -14.63
CA ARG A 112 -3.24 13.99 -14.96
C ARG A 112 -4.00 13.30 -13.82
N PRO A 113 -4.84 12.30 -14.16
CA PRO A 113 -5.40 11.38 -13.15
C PRO A 113 -4.29 10.68 -12.37
N VAL A 114 -4.54 10.39 -11.09
CA VAL A 114 -3.54 9.77 -10.21
C VAL A 114 -4.08 8.51 -9.53
N VAL A 115 -3.29 7.45 -9.56
CA VAL A 115 -3.45 6.26 -8.74
C VAL A 115 -2.57 6.47 -7.51
N LEU A 116 -3.17 6.51 -6.33
CA LEU A 116 -2.42 6.51 -5.08
C LEU A 116 -2.16 5.07 -4.67
N ALA A 117 -0.94 4.75 -4.25
CA ALA A 117 -0.66 3.40 -3.78
C ALA A 117 0.38 3.41 -2.66
N GLY A 118 0.30 2.41 -1.81
CA GLY A 118 1.29 2.17 -0.79
C GLY A 118 1.13 0.77 -0.20
N PHE A 119 2.21 0.27 0.38
CA PHE A 119 2.22 -1.00 1.07
C PHE A 119 2.60 -0.80 2.53
N SER A 120 1.89 -1.49 3.45
CA SER A 120 2.17 -1.45 4.88
C SER A 120 2.19 0.00 5.43
N GLN A 121 3.30 0.51 5.93
CA GLN A 121 3.45 1.92 6.34
C GLN A 121 3.06 2.89 5.22
N GLY A 122 3.43 2.61 3.98
CA GLY A 122 3.04 3.41 2.83
C GLY A 122 1.52 3.44 2.63
N ALA A 123 0.83 2.33 2.85
CA ALA A 123 -0.63 2.25 2.79
C ALA A 123 -1.30 3.05 3.91
N PHE A 124 -0.74 3.00 5.12
CA PHE A 124 -1.19 3.85 6.22
C PHE A 124 -1.08 5.34 5.88
N LEU A 125 0.03 5.75 5.26
CA LEU A 125 0.25 7.14 4.85
C LEU A 125 -0.65 7.55 3.67
N VAL A 126 -0.97 6.65 2.73
CA VAL A 126 -1.97 6.88 1.67
C VAL A 126 -3.34 7.22 2.28
N LYS A 127 -3.78 6.50 3.31
CA LYS A 127 -5.02 6.83 4.02
C LYS A 127 -5.00 8.22 4.66
N LYS A 128 -3.85 8.61 5.23
CA LYS A 128 -3.68 9.97 5.78
C LYS A 128 -3.75 11.03 4.68
N LEU A 129 -3.06 10.81 3.54
CA LEU A 129 -3.12 11.71 2.39
C LEU A 129 -4.55 11.93 1.90
N LEU A 130 -5.32 10.87 1.68
CA LEU A 130 -6.72 10.97 1.23
C LEU A 130 -7.56 11.88 2.13
N LYS A 131 -7.36 11.78 3.45
CA LYS A 131 -8.09 12.59 4.44
C LYS A 131 -7.69 14.06 4.41
N MET A 132 -6.45 14.38 4.05
CA MET A 132 -5.88 15.74 4.04
C MET A 132 -6.01 16.43 2.68
N MET A 133 -6.29 15.67 1.63
CA MET A 133 -6.25 16.14 0.24
C MET A 133 -7.34 17.18 -0.05
N PRO A 134 -7.01 18.30 -0.73
CA PRO A 134 -7.99 19.24 -1.22
C PRO A 134 -8.98 18.59 -2.19
N PRO A 135 -10.23 19.07 -2.28
CA PRO A 135 -11.26 18.49 -3.16
C PRO A 135 -10.84 18.41 -4.63
N GLU A 136 -10.12 19.39 -5.13
CA GLU A 136 -9.65 19.46 -6.51
C GLU A 136 -8.63 18.36 -6.83
N ASP A 137 -7.75 18.03 -5.90
CA ASP A 137 -6.79 16.93 -6.06
C ASP A 137 -7.46 15.59 -5.89
N TYR A 138 -8.37 15.49 -4.91
CA TYR A 138 -9.14 14.27 -4.67
C TYR A 138 -9.97 13.88 -5.90
N SER A 139 -10.52 14.84 -6.64
CA SER A 139 -11.28 14.58 -7.87
C SER A 139 -10.46 13.94 -8.99
N ARG A 140 -9.12 13.98 -8.92
CA ARG A 140 -8.21 13.33 -9.87
C ARG A 140 -7.82 11.92 -9.46
N VAL A 141 -8.21 11.48 -8.27
CA VAL A 141 -7.85 10.13 -7.76
C VAL A 141 -8.66 9.07 -8.50
N VAL A 142 -7.98 8.29 -9.33
CA VAL A 142 -8.57 7.14 -10.04
C VAL A 142 -9.00 6.06 -9.05
N ALA A 143 -8.10 5.70 -8.17
CA ALA A 143 -8.29 4.78 -7.05
C ALA A 143 -7.08 4.89 -6.11
N SER A 144 -7.25 4.42 -4.88
CA SER A 144 -6.15 4.22 -3.94
C SER A 144 -5.98 2.74 -3.62
N TYR A 145 -4.73 2.28 -3.60
CA TYR A 145 -4.34 0.91 -3.26
C TYR A 145 -3.64 0.94 -1.91
N SER A 146 -4.41 0.69 -0.85
CA SER A 146 -3.93 0.65 0.54
C SER A 146 -3.62 -0.80 0.92
N LEU A 147 -2.49 -1.29 0.43
CA LEU A 147 -2.12 -2.70 0.50
C LEU A 147 -1.48 -3.04 1.84
N GLY A 148 -1.95 -4.10 2.48
CA GLY A 148 -1.40 -4.53 3.75
C GLY A 148 -1.61 -3.54 4.91
N CYS A 149 -2.69 -2.77 4.85
CA CYS A 149 -3.12 -1.90 5.95
C CYS A 149 -4.63 -1.79 5.95
N GLY A 150 -5.28 -2.32 6.96
CA GLY A 150 -6.73 -2.39 7.06
C GLY A 150 -7.41 -1.02 6.97
N VAL A 151 -8.59 -1.02 6.38
CA VAL A 151 -9.53 0.12 6.39
C VAL A 151 -10.66 -0.21 7.36
N ASN A 152 -10.94 0.68 8.27
CA ASN A 152 -11.97 0.54 9.28
C ASN A 152 -13.11 1.56 9.09
N ASP A 153 -14.17 1.45 9.88
CA ASP A 153 -15.35 2.32 9.78
C ASP A 153 -15.03 3.79 10.09
N ASP A 154 -14.05 4.06 10.96
CA ASP A 154 -13.59 5.43 11.24
C ASP A 154 -12.89 6.04 10.01
N ASP A 155 -12.15 5.23 9.25
CA ASP A 155 -11.56 5.66 7.99
C ASP A 155 -12.64 6.06 6.97
N VAL A 156 -13.68 5.23 6.85
CA VAL A 156 -14.80 5.44 5.92
C VAL A 156 -15.67 6.63 6.33
N SER A 157 -15.89 6.83 7.62
CA SER A 157 -16.72 7.90 8.16
C SER A 157 -16.26 9.30 7.73
N THR A 158 -15.02 9.45 7.34
CA THR A 158 -14.46 10.71 6.80
C THR A 158 -15.04 11.11 5.44
N GLY A 159 -15.70 10.18 4.72
CA GLY A 159 -16.16 10.35 3.33
C GLY A 159 -15.03 10.48 2.29
N ARG A 160 -13.76 10.29 2.71
CA ARG A 160 -12.58 10.36 1.84
C ARG A 160 -12.02 9.00 1.48
N ILE A 161 -12.40 7.96 2.21
CA ILE A 161 -12.00 6.59 1.95
C ILE A 161 -13.26 5.79 1.65
N ILE A 162 -13.46 5.43 0.41
CA ILE A 162 -14.62 4.70 -0.11
C ILE A 162 -14.13 3.30 -0.48
N PRO A 163 -14.48 2.24 0.27
CA PRO A 163 -14.02 0.89 -0.03
C PRO A 163 -14.51 0.40 -1.40
N ALA A 164 -13.63 -0.23 -2.16
CA ALA A 164 -13.96 -0.84 -3.44
C ALA A 164 -14.99 -1.98 -3.25
N GLN A 165 -15.92 -2.10 -4.19
CA GLN A 165 -16.95 -3.14 -4.21
C GLN A 165 -16.80 -4.11 -5.38
N GLY A 166 -15.94 -3.78 -6.34
CA GLY A 166 -15.71 -4.62 -7.53
C GLY A 166 -14.43 -4.20 -8.28
N ALA A 167 -14.29 -4.71 -9.49
CA ALA A 167 -13.11 -4.47 -10.34
C ALA A 167 -13.15 -3.13 -11.09
N ASP A 168 -14.32 -2.50 -11.22
CA ASP A 168 -14.56 -1.43 -12.19
C ASP A 168 -14.75 -0.04 -11.58
N ASP A 169 -15.09 0.04 -10.31
CA ASP A 169 -15.38 1.28 -9.61
C ASP A 169 -14.13 2.18 -9.54
N THR A 170 -14.34 3.49 -9.59
CA THR A 170 -13.30 4.51 -9.52
C THR A 170 -13.54 5.45 -8.34
N GLY A 171 -12.51 6.19 -7.90
CA GLY A 171 -12.59 7.01 -6.71
C GLY A 171 -12.63 6.19 -5.40
N VAL A 172 -12.23 4.92 -5.44
CA VAL A 172 -12.35 3.97 -4.33
C VAL A 172 -10.99 3.56 -3.75
N CYS A 173 -11.04 2.91 -2.58
CA CYS A 173 -9.89 2.36 -1.89
C CYS A 173 -9.90 0.83 -1.96
N ILE A 174 -8.89 0.27 -2.56
CA ILE A 174 -8.60 -1.16 -2.58
C ILE A 174 -7.78 -1.49 -1.34
N THR A 175 -8.26 -2.40 -0.51
CA THR A 175 -7.57 -2.82 0.72
C THR A 175 -7.76 -4.31 0.94
N PHE A 176 -6.71 -4.96 1.39
CA PHE A 176 -6.70 -6.33 1.86
C PHE A 176 -5.50 -6.61 2.75
N ASN A 177 -5.62 -7.63 3.57
CA ASN A 177 -4.54 -8.25 4.32
C ASN A 177 -4.67 -9.76 4.16
N SER A 178 -3.55 -10.49 4.24
CA SER A 178 -3.52 -11.93 3.98
C SER A 178 -2.92 -12.72 5.13
N VAL A 179 -3.56 -13.84 5.44
CA VAL A 179 -3.12 -14.80 6.47
C VAL A 179 -3.31 -16.23 5.95
N SER A 180 -2.61 -17.18 6.54
CA SER A 180 -2.88 -18.61 6.31
C SER A 180 -4.03 -19.14 7.17
N ASP A 181 -4.30 -18.47 8.29
CA ASP A 181 -5.41 -18.76 9.22
C ASP A 181 -5.77 -17.47 9.98
N THR A 182 -7.04 -17.30 10.33
CA THR A 182 -7.53 -16.09 11.02
C THR A 182 -6.90 -15.85 12.40
N SER A 183 -6.32 -16.86 13.02
CA SER A 183 -5.54 -16.71 14.26
C SER A 183 -4.21 -15.95 14.05
N ALA A 184 -3.74 -15.84 12.79
CA ALA A 184 -2.53 -15.13 12.42
C ALA A 184 -2.73 -13.64 12.08
N VAL A 185 -3.88 -13.09 12.40
CA VAL A 185 -4.15 -11.65 12.24
C VAL A 185 -3.15 -10.82 13.05
N TRP A 186 -2.44 -9.92 12.37
CA TRP A 186 -1.49 -9.02 13.00
C TRP A 186 -2.16 -7.69 13.38
N PRO A 187 -2.32 -7.38 14.70
CA PRO A 187 -3.15 -6.24 15.13
C PRO A 187 -2.72 -4.89 14.56
N LEU A 188 -1.43 -4.64 14.35
CA LEU A 188 -0.97 -3.34 13.86
C LEU A 188 -1.52 -3.00 12.45
N ALA A 189 -1.53 -3.98 11.56
CA ALA A 189 -1.95 -3.80 10.16
C ALA A 189 -3.43 -4.17 9.93
N MET A 190 -4.01 -5.04 10.77
CA MET A 190 -5.26 -5.73 10.52
C MET A 190 -6.33 -5.49 11.60
N ASP A 191 -5.96 -4.85 12.74
CA ASP A 191 -6.92 -4.60 13.83
C ASP A 191 -8.07 -3.70 13.35
N LYS A 192 -9.30 -4.08 13.73
CA LYS A 192 -10.52 -3.36 13.36
C LYS A 192 -10.73 -3.20 11.85
N CYS A 193 -10.11 -4.05 11.03
CA CYS A 193 -10.37 -4.04 9.60
C CYS A 193 -11.86 -4.36 9.35
N SER A 194 -12.59 -3.44 8.70
CA SER A 194 -14.03 -3.61 8.41
C SER A 194 -14.27 -3.82 6.91
N HIS A 195 -13.26 -3.59 6.09
CA HIS A 195 -13.38 -3.64 4.64
C HIS A 195 -12.20 -4.39 4.03
N CYS A 196 -12.49 -5.30 3.12
CA CYS A 196 -11.51 -6.08 2.39
C CYS A 196 -12.09 -6.50 1.05
N ILE A 197 -11.28 -6.52 0.00
CA ILE A 197 -11.65 -7.05 -1.31
C ILE A 197 -10.65 -8.11 -1.74
N ASN A 198 -11.12 -9.21 -2.32
CA ASN A 198 -10.24 -10.23 -2.87
C ASN A 198 -9.70 -9.78 -4.24
N PRO A 199 -8.40 -9.51 -4.40
CA PRO A 199 -7.85 -8.98 -5.65
C PRO A 199 -7.78 -10.00 -6.79
N VAL A 200 -8.01 -11.29 -6.53
CA VAL A 200 -8.00 -12.34 -7.55
C VAL A 200 -9.31 -12.36 -8.33
N ASN A 201 -10.45 -12.29 -7.65
CA ASN A 201 -11.78 -12.30 -8.27
C ASN A 201 -12.54 -10.97 -8.13
N TRP A 202 -11.98 -9.99 -7.42
CA TRP A 202 -12.54 -8.65 -7.19
C TRP A 202 -13.91 -8.65 -6.53
N THR A 203 -14.13 -9.57 -5.57
CA THR A 203 -15.36 -9.64 -4.77
C THR A 203 -15.11 -9.24 -3.32
N VAL A 204 -16.17 -8.78 -2.66
CA VAL A 204 -16.22 -8.52 -1.21
C VAL A 204 -16.97 -9.64 -0.47
N GLY A 205 -17.29 -10.72 -1.17
CA GLY A 205 -17.91 -11.93 -0.63
C GLY A 205 -16.90 -13.01 -0.27
N ALA A 206 -17.40 -14.14 0.23
CA ALA A 206 -16.58 -15.27 0.68
C ALA A 206 -16.19 -16.26 -0.45
N GLU A 207 -16.47 -15.91 -1.70
CA GLU A 207 -16.18 -16.76 -2.85
C GLU A 207 -14.67 -16.99 -2.98
N SER A 208 -14.28 -18.26 -3.10
CA SER A 208 -12.88 -18.65 -3.31
C SER A 208 -12.43 -18.35 -4.74
N ALA A 209 -11.15 -18.07 -4.88
CA ALA A 209 -10.47 -17.94 -6.16
C ALA A 209 -9.14 -18.68 -6.13
N GLU A 210 -8.75 -19.23 -7.28
CA GLU A 210 -7.47 -19.92 -7.45
C GLU A 210 -6.45 -18.98 -8.07
N PHE A 211 -5.20 -19.09 -7.65
CA PHE A 211 -4.06 -18.40 -8.21
C PHE A 211 -2.80 -19.22 -8.02
N SER A 212 -1.72 -18.87 -8.71
CA SER A 212 -0.43 -19.54 -8.54
C SER A 212 0.65 -18.55 -8.12
N TYR A 213 1.53 -18.97 -7.22
CA TYR A 213 2.69 -18.21 -6.81
C TYR A 213 3.86 -19.16 -6.51
N ASP A 214 5.04 -18.84 -7.01
CA ASP A 214 6.29 -19.63 -6.79
C ASP A 214 6.11 -21.12 -7.13
N GLY A 215 5.40 -21.43 -8.22
CA GLY A 215 5.11 -22.79 -8.67
C GLY A 215 4.12 -23.56 -7.78
N GLN A 216 3.44 -22.89 -6.86
CA GLN A 216 2.42 -23.46 -5.99
C GLN A 216 1.04 -23.01 -6.44
N ASP A 217 0.08 -23.93 -6.55
CA ASP A 217 -1.33 -23.62 -6.77
C ASP A 217 -1.99 -23.33 -5.43
N LEU A 218 -2.58 -22.18 -5.30
CA LEU A 218 -3.11 -21.60 -4.07
C LEU A 218 -4.58 -21.26 -4.23
N THR A 219 -5.29 -21.26 -3.11
CA THR A 219 -6.66 -20.78 -3.05
C THR A 219 -6.75 -19.62 -2.08
N VAL A 220 -7.47 -18.56 -2.47
CA VAL A 220 -7.74 -17.42 -1.59
C VAL A 220 -9.23 -17.17 -1.46
N ARG A 221 -9.69 -16.90 -0.25
CA ARG A 221 -11.06 -16.47 0.05
C ARG A 221 -11.06 -15.34 1.07
N LEU A 222 -12.06 -14.49 1.01
CA LEU A 222 -12.30 -13.50 2.05
C LEU A 222 -13.00 -14.16 3.25
N ASP A 223 -12.41 -14.08 4.43
CA ASP A 223 -13.12 -14.32 5.69
C ASP A 223 -13.85 -13.02 6.06
N THR A 224 -15.16 -13.00 5.89
CA THR A 224 -16.01 -11.81 6.10
C THR A 224 -16.21 -11.46 7.57
N SER A 225 -15.87 -12.36 8.50
CA SER A 225 -15.94 -12.09 9.94
C SER A 225 -14.68 -11.38 10.45
N ALA A 226 -13.51 -11.76 9.92
CA ALA A 226 -12.23 -11.16 10.24
C ALA A 226 -11.82 -10.05 9.25
N ASN A 227 -12.51 -9.93 8.10
CA ASN A 227 -12.18 -9.04 7.00
C ASN A 227 -10.73 -9.16 6.53
N VAL A 228 -10.26 -10.39 6.35
CA VAL A 228 -8.93 -10.74 5.86
C VAL A 228 -9.01 -11.82 4.80
N LEU A 229 -8.02 -11.88 3.92
CA LEU A 229 -7.87 -12.95 2.94
C LEU A 229 -7.20 -14.16 3.61
N VAL A 230 -7.86 -15.30 3.57
CA VAL A 230 -7.28 -16.58 3.97
C VAL A 230 -6.73 -17.26 2.72
N VAL A 231 -5.43 -17.54 2.73
CA VAL A 231 -4.70 -18.19 1.65
C VAL A 231 -4.34 -19.61 2.05
N ASP A 232 -4.92 -20.57 1.34
CA ASP A 232 -4.66 -21.99 1.56
C ASP A 232 -3.61 -22.53 0.58
N GLY A 233 -2.79 -23.46 1.03
CA GLY A 233 -1.83 -24.20 0.23
C GLY A 233 -0.42 -23.61 0.18
N TYR A 234 -0.21 -22.37 0.62
CA TYR A 234 1.12 -21.75 0.60
C TYR A 234 2.08 -22.40 1.59
N LYS A 235 3.22 -22.82 1.07
CA LYS A 235 4.35 -23.33 1.87
C LYS A 235 5.54 -22.43 1.62
N GLU A 236 5.99 -21.77 2.67
CA GLU A 236 7.15 -20.91 2.59
C GLU A 236 8.41 -21.73 2.25
N SER A 237 9.10 -21.36 1.17
CA SER A 237 10.29 -22.07 0.68
C SER A 237 11.56 -21.78 1.49
N ALA A 238 11.59 -20.68 2.23
CA ALA A 238 12.70 -20.33 3.11
C ALA A 238 12.17 -19.69 4.40
N PRO A 239 12.74 -20.03 5.57
CA PRO A 239 12.40 -19.32 6.80
C PRO A 239 12.73 -17.84 6.62
N GLY A 240 11.70 -17.01 6.75
CA GLY A 240 11.82 -15.59 6.55
C GLY A 240 12.64 -14.90 7.62
N PHE A 241 12.83 -13.62 7.45
CA PHE A 241 13.41 -12.74 8.44
C PHE A 241 12.67 -12.88 9.78
N ASN A 242 13.39 -12.67 10.88
CA ASN A 242 12.78 -12.53 12.18
C ASN A 242 11.90 -11.27 12.18
N VAL A 243 10.60 -11.46 12.12
CA VAL A 243 9.61 -10.37 12.00
C VAL A 243 8.64 -10.44 13.18
N PRO A 244 8.11 -9.31 13.66
CA PRO A 244 7.29 -9.26 14.87
C PRO A 244 5.84 -9.71 14.67
N TRP A 245 5.47 -10.21 13.49
CA TRP A 245 4.10 -10.67 13.25
C TRP A 245 3.93 -12.17 13.47
N PRO A 246 2.70 -12.63 13.75
CA PRO A 246 2.41 -14.04 14.05
C PRO A 246 2.82 -14.99 12.93
N GLU A 247 3.14 -16.23 13.29
CA GLU A 247 3.26 -17.32 12.32
C GLU A 247 1.96 -17.45 11.53
N GLY A 248 2.07 -17.62 10.21
CA GLY A 248 0.91 -17.64 9.31
C GLY A 248 0.42 -16.27 8.85
N CYS A 249 0.97 -15.16 9.36
CA CYS A 249 0.74 -13.85 8.79
C CYS A 249 1.50 -13.72 7.45
N LEU A 250 0.76 -13.50 6.37
CA LEU A 250 1.30 -13.47 5.01
C LEU A 250 1.53 -12.03 4.50
N HIS A 251 1.55 -11.06 5.41
CA HIS A 251 1.70 -9.64 5.12
C HIS A 251 2.82 -9.33 4.11
N ARG A 252 3.99 -9.94 4.24
CA ARG A 252 5.14 -9.70 3.35
C ARG A 252 4.95 -10.19 1.91
N TYR A 253 3.97 -11.07 1.68
CA TYR A 253 3.68 -11.65 0.37
C TYR A 253 2.57 -10.92 -0.40
N GLU A 254 1.85 -10.02 0.21
CA GLU A 254 0.66 -9.40 -0.37
C GLU A 254 0.92 -8.71 -1.70
N ILE A 255 2.03 -7.98 -1.84
CA ILE A 255 2.43 -7.37 -3.11
C ILE A 255 3.08 -8.35 -4.09
N LEU A 256 3.42 -9.57 -3.64
CA LEU A 256 4.00 -10.62 -4.47
C LEU A 256 2.91 -11.54 -5.02
N PHE A 257 1.98 -11.99 -4.18
CA PHE A 257 0.90 -12.89 -4.54
C PHE A 257 -0.02 -12.32 -5.62
N TYR A 258 -0.29 -11.02 -5.55
CA TYR A 258 -1.38 -10.40 -6.31
C TYR A 258 -0.90 -9.39 -7.35
N ASN A 259 0.41 -9.32 -7.64
CA ASN A 259 0.98 -8.31 -8.52
C ASN A 259 0.30 -8.24 -9.89
N ASP A 260 0.10 -9.36 -10.58
CA ASP A 260 -0.49 -9.39 -11.91
C ASP A 260 -1.97 -8.97 -11.91
N TYR A 261 -2.71 -9.36 -10.87
CA TYR A 261 -4.10 -8.95 -10.68
C TYR A 261 -4.20 -7.45 -10.41
N LEU A 262 -3.30 -6.91 -9.57
CA LEU A 262 -3.22 -5.49 -9.28
C LEU A 262 -2.85 -4.68 -10.54
N LYS A 263 -1.82 -5.11 -11.28
CA LYS A 263 -1.37 -4.46 -12.52
C LYS A 263 -2.50 -4.36 -13.54
N SER A 264 -3.22 -5.46 -13.75
CA SER A 264 -4.37 -5.51 -14.67
C SER A 264 -5.51 -4.61 -14.21
N ASN A 265 -5.81 -4.60 -12.92
CA ASN A 265 -6.89 -3.80 -12.34
C ASN A 265 -6.59 -2.30 -12.37
N VAL A 266 -5.36 -1.89 -12.09
CA VAL A 266 -4.93 -0.48 -12.20
C VAL A 266 -5.23 0.05 -13.60
N LEU A 267 -4.82 -0.68 -14.64
CA LEU A 267 -5.09 -0.28 -16.03
C LEU A 267 -6.59 -0.19 -16.33
N ARG A 268 -7.37 -1.16 -15.85
CA ARG A 268 -8.82 -1.20 -16.00
C ARG A 268 -9.50 0.03 -15.37
N ARG A 269 -9.13 0.39 -14.13
CA ARG A 269 -9.67 1.55 -13.41
C ARG A 269 -9.25 2.88 -14.05
N VAL A 270 -8.00 3.01 -14.50
CA VAL A 270 -7.53 4.18 -15.25
C VAL A 270 -8.36 4.38 -16.52
N ASN A 271 -8.60 3.29 -17.28
CA ASN A 271 -9.41 3.36 -18.49
C ASN A 271 -10.86 3.74 -18.20
N ASN A 272 -11.46 3.22 -17.13
CA ASN A 272 -12.83 3.56 -16.72
C ASN A 272 -12.94 5.02 -16.26
N PHE A 273 -11.99 5.48 -15.45
CA PHE A 273 -11.94 6.87 -14.99
C PHE A 273 -11.85 7.84 -16.17
N ARG A 274 -11.00 7.57 -17.15
CA ARG A 274 -10.86 8.41 -18.35
C ARG A 274 -12.13 8.48 -19.21
N LYS A 275 -12.95 7.43 -19.23
CA LYS A 275 -14.22 7.43 -19.94
C LYS A 275 -15.31 8.26 -19.23
N SER A 276 -15.12 8.55 -17.94
CA SER A 276 -16.06 9.33 -17.13
C SER A 276 -15.75 10.84 -17.11
N LEU A 277 -14.57 11.23 -17.62
CA LEU A 277 -14.20 12.64 -17.83
C LEU A 277 -14.78 13.18 -19.13
#